data_587cadcaf67169384dfb634d849caf94
#
_entry.id   587cadcaf67169384dfb634d849caf94
#
_cell.length_a   1.000
_cell.length_b   1.000
_cell.length_c   1.000
_cell.angle_alpha   90.00
_cell.angle_beta   90.00
_cell.angle_gamma   90.00
#
_symmetry.space_group_name_H-M   'P 1'
#
loop_
_entity.id
_entity.type
_entity.pdbx_description
1 polymer ?
#
loop_
_entity_poly.entity_id
_entity_poly.type
_entity_poly.pdbx_seq_one_letter_code
_entity_poly.pdbx_strand_id
1 'polypeptide(L)'
;MKKKPETLRKIGLIANFDKAASRDVVLRAAALIARTGRAVVADEQTARMAGLRCATCPNPAALARQAGLLLVFGGDGTMLRVVHEIHGSDTPILGINIGRLGFLTAVSSRDLPGALQKIWQNDFVIESRPLIEAAGQCQGKPVQMRAFNDIVISHGAVSRVIELDVHVDDQLLTRYRGDGLIVSSPAGSTAYSLSAGGPIISPEARVFAITPICAHAVSNRSVIIDSNSAVRVKLLSRHMETIISADGQLQATLGAGDAITIRRSRRSARLLHLGDSSFFAAVRQKLHWSGSSV
;
A
#
# COMPACT_ATOMS: atom_id res chain seq x y z
N MET A 1 -10.69 7.67 15.78
CA MET A 1 -12.16 7.82 16.00
C MET A 1 -12.81 6.44 15.92
N LYS A 2 -13.49 5.98 17.00
CA LYS A 2 -14.28 4.73 16.96
C LYS A 2 -15.51 4.97 16.08
N LYS A 3 -15.69 4.21 14.98
CA LYS A 3 -16.90 4.24 14.18
C LYS A 3 -18.09 3.72 15.02
N LYS A 4 -19.24 4.41 14.95
CA LYS A 4 -20.46 3.95 15.64
C LYS A 4 -20.94 2.61 15.07
N PRO A 5 -21.57 1.72 15.88
CA PRO A 5 -22.07 0.40 15.47
C PRO A 5 -22.98 0.41 14.23
N GLU A 6 -23.78 1.47 14.05
CA GLU A 6 -24.68 1.64 12.92
C GLU A 6 -23.98 1.64 11.55
N THR A 7 -22.70 2.00 11.49
CA THR A 7 -21.93 2.06 10.23
C THR A 7 -21.46 0.69 9.75
N LEU A 8 -21.52 -0.36 10.60
CA LEU A 8 -21.09 -1.72 10.25
C LEU A 8 -22.26 -2.67 9.87
N ARG A 9 -23.36 -2.11 9.37
CA ARG A 9 -24.53 -2.91 8.91
C ARG A 9 -24.24 -3.67 7.61
N LYS A 10 -23.39 -3.12 6.72
CA LYS A 10 -23.00 -3.73 5.45
C LYS A 10 -21.51 -4.00 5.44
N ILE A 11 -21.12 -5.23 5.20
CA ILE A 11 -19.72 -5.67 5.13
C ILE A 11 -19.41 -6.04 3.68
N GLY A 12 -18.41 -5.39 3.12
CA GLY A 12 -17.92 -5.64 1.77
C GLY A 12 -16.86 -6.73 1.76
N LEU A 13 -16.93 -7.68 0.83
CA LEU A 13 -15.97 -8.75 0.65
C LEU A 13 -15.24 -8.56 -0.68
N ILE A 14 -13.91 -8.58 -0.64
CA ILE A 14 -13.03 -8.53 -1.80
C ILE A 14 -11.98 -9.63 -1.64
N ALA A 15 -11.74 -10.43 -2.68
CA ALA A 15 -10.79 -11.53 -2.60
C ALA A 15 -9.77 -11.51 -3.74
N ASN A 16 -8.66 -12.21 -3.50
CA ASN A 16 -7.75 -12.60 -4.56
C ASN A 16 -8.32 -13.85 -5.24
N PHE A 17 -8.65 -13.75 -6.53
CA PHE A 17 -9.24 -14.83 -7.32
C PHE A 17 -8.20 -15.86 -7.80
N ASP A 18 -6.90 -15.54 -7.80
CA ASP A 18 -5.84 -16.46 -8.20
C ASP A 18 -5.55 -17.55 -7.15
N LYS A 19 -6.11 -17.42 -5.93
CA LYS A 19 -5.92 -18.37 -4.85
C LYS A 19 -7.17 -19.20 -4.63
N ALA A 20 -7.13 -20.49 -4.96
CA ALA A 20 -8.23 -21.43 -4.73
C ALA A 20 -8.72 -21.44 -3.26
N ALA A 21 -7.81 -21.33 -2.29
CA ALA A 21 -8.14 -21.24 -0.87
C ALA A 21 -8.96 -20.00 -0.49
N SER A 22 -9.04 -18.98 -1.36
CA SER A 22 -9.84 -17.78 -1.08
C SER A 22 -11.32 -18.09 -1.01
N ARG A 23 -11.81 -19.02 -1.85
CA ARG A 23 -13.23 -19.38 -1.95
C ARG A 23 -13.82 -19.79 -0.61
N ASP A 24 -13.22 -20.77 0.04
CA ASP A 24 -13.77 -21.35 1.28
C ASP A 24 -13.74 -20.34 2.44
N VAL A 25 -12.67 -19.53 2.52
CA VAL A 25 -12.54 -18.49 3.54
C VAL A 25 -13.58 -17.38 3.33
N VAL A 26 -13.85 -16.97 2.09
CA VAL A 26 -14.87 -15.99 1.75
C VAL A 26 -16.28 -16.51 2.08
N LEU A 27 -16.59 -17.76 1.73
CA LEU A 27 -17.87 -18.39 2.05
C LEU A 27 -18.07 -18.47 3.57
N ARG A 28 -17.03 -18.88 4.30
CA ARG A 28 -17.06 -18.92 5.78
C ARG A 28 -17.29 -17.53 6.37
N ALA A 29 -16.62 -16.50 5.84
CA ALA A 29 -16.82 -15.12 6.27
C ALA A 29 -18.26 -14.65 6.04
N ALA A 30 -18.79 -14.87 4.86
CA ALA A 30 -20.16 -14.49 4.51
C ALA A 30 -21.17 -15.15 5.43
N ALA A 31 -21.03 -16.45 5.72
CA ALA A 31 -21.89 -17.19 6.65
C ALA A 31 -21.82 -16.64 8.08
N LEU A 32 -20.61 -16.34 8.59
CA LEU A 32 -20.41 -15.78 9.92
C LEU A 32 -21.04 -14.39 10.04
N ILE A 33 -20.91 -13.54 9.02
CA ILE A 33 -21.48 -12.20 9.02
C ILE A 33 -23.01 -12.26 8.97
N ALA A 34 -23.58 -13.09 8.09
CA ALA A 34 -25.02 -13.23 7.93
C ALA A 34 -25.73 -13.70 9.23
N ARG A 35 -25.08 -14.59 10.01
CA ARG A 35 -25.59 -15.05 11.31
C ARG A 35 -25.78 -13.92 12.32
N THR A 36 -25.13 -12.77 12.13
CA THR A 36 -25.26 -11.61 13.00
C THR A 36 -26.30 -10.58 12.51
N GLY A 37 -27.07 -10.92 11.47
CA GLY A 37 -28.07 -10.02 10.85
C GLY A 37 -27.47 -8.91 10.01
N ARG A 38 -26.16 -8.92 9.74
CA ARG A 38 -25.49 -7.93 8.90
C ARG A 38 -25.54 -8.33 7.43
N ALA A 39 -25.67 -7.34 6.55
CA ALA A 39 -25.69 -7.58 5.12
C ALA A 39 -24.27 -7.80 4.57
N VAL A 40 -24.13 -8.83 3.74
CA VAL A 40 -22.94 -9.10 2.95
C VAL A 40 -23.11 -8.49 1.56
N VAL A 41 -22.11 -7.78 1.09
CA VAL A 41 -22.01 -7.26 -0.28
C VAL A 41 -20.63 -7.62 -0.81
N ALA A 42 -20.48 -7.95 -2.09
CA ALA A 42 -19.19 -8.28 -2.68
C ALA A 42 -18.96 -7.53 -4.00
N ASP A 43 -17.72 -7.41 -4.45
CA ASP A 43 -17.50 -7.09 -5.85
C ASP A 43 -17.89 -8.30 -6.73
N GLU A 44 -18.23 -8.04 -7.99
CA GLU A 44 -18.69 -9.08 -8.92
C GLU A 44 -17.70 -10.23 -9.08
N GLN A 45 -16.40 -9.92 -9.09
CA GLN A 45 -15.36 -10.93 -9.26
C GLN A 45 -15.30 -11.87 -8.05
N THR A 46 -15.33 -11.31 -6.84
CA THR A 46 -15.37 -12.07 -5.58
C THR A 46 -16.64 -12.93 -5.48
N ALA A 47 -17.81 -12.32 -5.81
CA ALA A 47 -19.08 -13.04 -5.76
C ALA A 47 -19.09 -14.23 -6.72
N ARG A 48 -18.61 -14.04 -7.95
CA ARG A 48 -18.52 -15.09 -8.98
C ARG A 48 -17.56 -16.19 -8.56
N MET A 49 -16.34 -15.82 -8.13
CA MET A 49 -15.29 -16.75 -7.70
C MET A 49 -15.76 -17.64 -6.55
N ALA A 50 -16.42 -17.04 -5.55
CA ALA A 50 -16.87 -17.77 -4.36
C ALA A 50 -18.26 -18.42 -4.52
N GLY A 51 -19.02 -18.10 -5.55
CA GLY A 51 -20.41 -18.54 -5.71
C GLY A 51 -21.34 -17.92 -4.66
N LEU A 52 -21.07 -16.68 -4.24
CA LEU A 52 -21.88 -15.98 -3.25
C LEU A 52 -23.24 -15.55 -3.80
N ARG A 53 -24.29 -15.82 -3.03
CA ARG A 53 -25.65 -15.28 -3.28
C ARG A 53 -25.86 -14.06 -2.39
N CYS A 54 -25.32 -12.92 -2.79
CA CYS A 54 -25.44 -11.65 -2.08
C CYS A 54 -25.56 -10.48 -3.07
N ALA A 55 -25.85 -9.28 -2.57
CA ALA A 55 -25.77 -8.07 -3.39
C ALA A 55 -24.33 -7.86 -3.91
N THR A 56 -24.19 -7.41 -5.15
CA THR A 56 -22.90 -7.19 -5.79
C THR A 56 -22.70 -5.75 -6.22
N CYS A 57 -21.44 -5.36 -6.34
CA CYS A 57 -21.00 -4.09 -6.89
C CYS A 57 -20.02 -4.34 -8.05
N PRO A 58 -20.01 -3.49 -9.09
CA PRO A 58 -19.21 -3.73 -10.29
C PRO A 58 -17.69 -3.71 -10.02
N ASN A 59 -17.26 -2.99 -8.99
CA ASN A 59 -15.84 -2.85 -8.64
C ASN A 59 -15.64 -2.48 -7.16
N PRO A 60 -14.42 -2.57 -6.61
CA PRO A 60 -14.09 -2.20 -5.24
C PRO A 60 -14.44 -0.75 -4.87
N ALA A 61 -14.32 0.21 -5.82
CA ALA A 61 -14.70 1.60 -5.55
C ALA A 61 -16.21 1.76 -5.29
N ALA A 62 -17.06 1.09 -6.06
CA ALA A 62 -18.51 1.09 -5.85
C ALA A 62 -18.87 0.37 -4.53
N LEU A 63 -18.18 -0.73 -4.23
CA LEU A 63 -18.37 -1.49 -2.99
C LEU A 63 -17.98 -0.65 -1.76
N ALA A 64 -16.86 0.06 -1.81
CA ALA A 64 -16.40 0.92 -0.73
C ALA A 64 -17.39 2.03 -0.37
N ARG A 65 -18.14 2.57 -1.35
CA ARG A 65 -19.19 3.57 -1.10
C ARG A 65 -20.41 3.02 -0.37
N GLN A 66 -20.65 1.71 -0.46
CA GLN A 66 -21.84 1.07 0.12
C GLN A 66 -21.54 0.35 1.44
N ALA A 67 -20.30 -0.12 1.64
CA ALA A 67 -19.91 -0.90 2.79
C ALA A 67 -19.43 -0.02 3.96
N GLY A 68 -19.70 -0.44 5.18
CA GLY A 68 -19.15 0.17 6.38
C GLY A 68 -17.72 -0.31 6.71
N LEU A 69 -17.35 -1.48 6.18
CA LEU A 69 -16.05 -2.12 6.34
C LEU A 69 -15.81 -3.03 5.13
N LEU A 70 -14.58 -3.03 4.61
CA LEU A 70 -14.14 -4.00 3.60
C LEU A 70 -13.27 -5.06 4.26
N LEU A 71 -13.62 -6.32 4.06
CA LEU A 71 -12.77 -7.48 4.36
C LEU A 71 -12.06 -7.89 3.06
N VAL A 72 -10.75 -7.80 3.06
CA VAL A 72 -9.90 -8.10 1.91
C VAL A 72 -9.17 -9.41 2.14
N PHE A 73 -9.50 -10.42 1.36
CA PHE A 73 -8.98 -11.78 1.47
C PHE A 73 -7.80 -11.99 0.51
N GLY A 74 -6.59 -12.07 1.05
CA GLY A 74 -5.39 -12.21 0.22
C GLY A 74 -4.10 -11.96 1.00
N GLY A 75 -3.11 -11.42 0.32
CA GLY A 75 -1.86 -10.93 0.89
C GLY A 75 -1.70 -9.42 0.69
N ASP A 76 -0.48 -8.92 0.95
CA ASP A 76 -0.18 -7.48 0.85
C ASP A 76 -0.44 -6.92 -0.56
N GLY A 77 -0.14 -7.68 -1.63
CA GLY A 77 -0.46 -7.26 -3.00
C GLY A 77 -1.96 -7.08 -3.27
N THR A 78 -2.82 -7.92 -2.65
CA THR A 78 -4.28 -7.75 -2.75
C THR A 78 -4.74 -6.51 -1.99
N MET A 79 -4.14 -6.24 -0.83
CA MET A 79 -4.39 -5.02 -0.06
C MET A 79 -4.02 -3.76 -0.86
N LEU A 80 -2.83 -3.74 -1.47
CA LEU A 80 -2.38 -2.63 -2.32
C LEU A 80 -3.34 -2.38 -3.48
N ARG A 81 -3.72 -3.44 -4.21
CA ARG A 81 -4.70 -3.34 -5.29
C ARG A 81 -5.99 -2.68 -4.82
N VAL A 82 -6.55 -3.14 -3.69
CA VAL A 82 -7.79 -2.58 -3.14
C VAL A 82 -7.62 -1.12 -2.72
N VAL A 83 -6.50 -0.76 -2.07
CA VAL A 83 -6.21 0.64 -1.69
C VAL A 83 -6.19 1.55 -2.93
N HIS A 84 -5.60 1.09 -4.04
CA HIS A 84 -5.62 1.81 -5.31
C HIS A 84 -7.04 1.96 -5.87
N GLU A 85 -7.77 0.86 -5.99
CA GLU A 85 -9.09 0.81 -6.63
C GLU A 85 -10.16 1.59 -5.87
N ILE A 86 -10.07 1.71 -4.54
CA ILE A 86 -11.03 2.51 -3.76
C ILE A 86 -10.73 4.02 -3.74
N HIS A 87 -9.63 4.45 -4.38
CA HIS A 87 -9.28 5.86 -4.60
C HIS A 87 -9.27 6.74 -3.35
N GLY A 88 -8.84 6.20 -2.21
CA GLY A 88 -8.81 6.93 -0.93
C GLY A 88 -10.19 7.16 -0.32
N SER A 89 -11.10 6.19 -0.50
CA SER A 89 -12.36 6.12 0.22
C SER A 89 -12.12 6.09 1.74
N ASP A 90 -13.05 6.67 2.49
CA ASP A 90 -13.04 6.65 3.96
C ASP A 90 -13.46 5.30 4.57
N THR A 91 -13.80 4.31 3.75
CA THR A 91 -14.22 2.98 4.22
C THR A 91 -13.02 2.23 4.76
N PRO A 92 -13.05 1.77 6.02
CA PRO A 92 -11.96 1.00 6.58
C PRO A 92 -11.76 -0.34 5.86
N ILE A 93 -10.52 -0.81 5.84
CA ILE A 93 -10.13 -2.09 5.24
C ILE A 93 -9.52 -2.96 6.34
N LEU A 94 -9.95 -4.21 6.42
CA LEU A 94 -9.29 -5.25 7.20
C LEU A 94 -8.74 -6.33 6.27
N GLY A 95 -7.42 -6.51 6.27
CA GLY A 95 -6.76 -7.58 5.53
C GLY A 95 -6.84 -8.91 6.24
N ILE A 96 -7.41 -9.92 5.56
CA ILE A 96 -7.47 -11.32 6.01
C ILE A 96 -6.46 -12.12 5.21
N ASN A 97 -5.44 -12.61 5.87
CA ASN A 97 -4.36 -13.36 5.24
C ASN A 97 -4.80 -14.78 4.84
N ILE A 98 -4.53 -15.12 3.58
CA ILE A 98 -4.73 -16.47 3.04
C ILE A 98 -3.36 -17.04 2.66
N GLY A 99 -2.50 -17.30 3.64
CA GLY A 99 -1.15 -17.80 3.39
C GLY A 99 -0.15 -17.29 4.43
N ARG A 100 1.01 -16.81 3.97
CA ARG A 100 2.02 -16.23 4.87
C ARG A 100 1.62 -14.82 5.28
N LEU A 101 1.72 -14.52 6.56
CA LEU A 101 1.39 -13.21 7.14
C LEU A 101 2.13 -12.08 6.41
N GLY A 102 1.39 -11.02 6.05
CA GLY A 102 1.92 -9.79 5.45
C GLY A 102 2.20 -8.70 6.49
N PHE A 103 2.63 -7.54 6.02
CA PHE A 103 2.69 -6.31 6.82
C PHE A 103 1.37 -5.56 6.83
N LEU A 104 0.52 -5.79 5.81
CA LEU A 104 -0.78 -5.12 5.65
C LEU A 104 -1.97 -6.01 6.03
N THR A 105 -1.76 -7.32 6.12
CA THR A 105 -2.81 -8.27 6.49
C THR A 105 -2.73 -8.57 7.99
N ALA A 106 -3.69 -8.06 8.75
CA ALA A 106 -3.64 -8.07 10.22
C ALA A 106 -4.20 -9.35 10.85
N VAL A 107 -4.97 -10.16 10.11
CA VAL A 107 -5.70 -11.32 10.63
C VAL A 107 -5.42 -12.55 9.78
N SER A 108 -5.11 -13.68 10.42
CA SER A 108 -5.06 -14.98 9.77
C SER A 108 -6.49 -15.45 9.43
N SER A 109 -6.67 -16.14 8.30
CA SER A 109 -7.96 -16.76 7.95
C SER A 109 -8.48 -17.75 9.01
N ARG A 110 -7.59 -18.32 9.84
CA ARG A 110 -7.96 -19.19 10.97
C ARG A 110 -8.62 -18.42 12.09
N ASP A 111 -8.17 -17.19 12.33
CA ASP A 111 -8.61 -16.33 13.45
C ASP A 111 -9.81 -15.44 13.08
N LEU A 112 -10.34 -15.60 11.85
CA LEU A 112 -11.46 -14.82 11.34
C LEU A 112 -12.69 -14.77 12.28
N PRO A 113 -13.15 -15.86 12.95
CA PRO A 113 -14.27 -15.77 13.87
C PRO A 113 -14.01 -14.85 15.06
N GLY A 114 -12.84 -14.97 15.69
CA GLY A 114 -12.43 -14.10 16.80
C GLY A 114 -12.28 -12.64 16.37
N ALA A 115 -11.72 -12.42 15.17
CA ALA A 115 -11.60 -11.09 14.59
C ALA A 115 -12.96 -10.41 14.38
N LEU A 116 -13.92 -11.14 13.82
CA LEU A 116 -15.30 -10.63 13.64
C LEU A 116 -15.97 -10.33 14.98
N GLN A 117 -15.78 -11.18 15.99
CA GLN A 117 -16.32 -10.95 17.33
C GLN A 117 -15.77 -9.64 17.93
N LYS A 118 -14.45 -9.40 17.89
CA LYS A 118 -13.84 -8.14 18.32
C LYS A 118 -14.43 -6.94 17.58
N ILE A 119 -14.60 -7.06 16.25
CA ILE A 119 -15.21 -5.99 15.44
C ILE A 119 -16.64 -5.68 15.89
N TRP A 120 -17.45 -6.70 16.20
CA TRP A 120 -18.82 -6.51 16.68
C TRP A 120 -18.89 -5.88 18.07
N GLN A 121 -17.85 -6.10 18.88
CA GLN A 121 -17.68 -5.49 20.21
C GLN A 121 -17.06 -4.09 20.15
N ASN A 122 -16.77 -3.55 18.93
CA ASN A 122 -16.03 -2.31 18.72
C ASN A 122 -14.61 -2.30 19.34
N ASP A 123 -14.02 -3.47 19.50
CA ASP A 123 -12.65 -3.64 19.97
C ASP A 123 -11.68 -3.63 18.78
N PHE A 124 -11.49 -2.44 18.20
CA PHE A 124 -10.58 -2.19 17.09
C PHE A 124 -10.14 -0.73 17.03
N VAL A 125 -9.06 -0.48 16.31
CA VAL A 125 -8.55 0.84 15.99
C VAL A 125 -8.55 1.02 14.46
N ILE A 126 -8.92 2.20 13.99
CA ILE A 126 -8.75 2.58 12.57
C ILE A 126 -7.55 3.51 12.48
N GLU A 127 -6.52 3.03 11.82
CA GLU A 127 -5.33 3.79 11.50
C GLU A 127 -5.48 4.43 10.11
N SER A 128 -5.18 5.73 10.04
CA SER A 128 -5.18 6.47 8.77
C SER A 128 -3.75 6.60 8.26
N ARG A 129 -3.44 5.96 7.14
CA ARG A 129 -2.12 6.03 6.49
C ARG A 129 -2.22 6.90 5.24
N PRO A 130 -1.53 8.06 5.20
CA PRO A 130 -1.55 8.93 4.04
C PRO A 130 -0.91 8.23 2.85
N LEU A 131 -1.48 8.48 1.66
CA LEU A 131 -0.85 8.08 0.40
C LEU A 131 0.26 9.08 0.05
N ILE A 132 1.17 8.64 -0.82
CA ILE A 132 2.09 9.52 -1.55
C ILE A 132 1.43 9.90 -2.87
N GLU A 133 1.58 11.14 -3.31
CA GLU A 133 1.19 11.53 -4.66
C GLU A 133 2.38 12.11 -5.40
N ALA A 134 2.44 11.83 -6.70
CA ALA A 134 3.43 12.39 -7.59
C ALA A 134 2.73 13.08 -8.76
N ALA A 135 3.22 14.24 -9.16
CA ALA A 135 2.71 15.00 -10.29
C ALA A 135 3.84 15.71 -11.03
N GLY A 136 3.68 15.88 -12.33
CA GLY A 136 4.67 16.57 -13.17
C GLY A 136 4.38 16.45 -14.64
N GLN A 137 5.43 16.57 -15.44
CA GLN A 137 5.39 16.38 -16.89
C GLN A 137 6.23 15.16 -17.27
N CYS A 138 5.70 14.30 -18.12
CA CYS A 138 6.41 13.20 -18.73
C CYS A 138 6.29 13.33 -20.24
N GLN A 139 7.39 13.63 -20.91
CA GLN A 139 7.45 13.88 -22.37
C GLN A 139 6.35 14.84 -22.85
N GLY A 140 6.22 15.98 -22.15
CA GLY A 140 5.24 17.02 -22.46
C GLY A 140 3.79 16.71 -22.08
N LYS A 141 3.50 15.54 -21.49
CA LYS A 141 2.17 15.16 -21.03
C LYS A 141 2.08 15.28 -19.51
N PRO A 142 1.02 15.91 -18.96
CA PRO A 142 0.83 15.97 -17.52
C PRO A 142 0.55 14.58 -16.98
N VAL A 143 1.19 14.24 -15.86
CA VAL A 143 0.96 12.98 -15.14
C VAL A 143 0.64 13.25 -13.68
N GLN A 144 -0.25 12.45 -13.14
CA GLN A 144 -0.56 12.41 -11.72
C GLN A 144 -0.80 10.97 -11.29
N MET A 145 -0.15 10.56 -10.21
CA MET A 145 -0.27 9.21 -9.67
C MET A 145 -0.28 9.22 -8.15
N ARG A 146 -0.73 8.13 -7.56
CA ARG A 146 -0.71 7.92 -6.11
C ARG A 146 -0.17 6.54 -5.80
N ALA A 147 0.51 6.43 -4.67
CA ALA A 147 1.00 5.19 -4.13
C ALA A 147 0.70 5.07 -2.63
N PHE A 148 0.58 3.88 -2.15
CA PHE A 148 0.51 3.57 -0.72
C PHE A 148 1.92 3.33 -0.17
N ASN A 149 2.73 2.54 -0.88
CA ASN A 149 4.10 2.24 -0.49
C ASN A 149 5.11 3.25 -1.03
N ASP A 150 5.26 3.34 -2.35
CA ASP A 150 6.36 4.06 -2.96
C ASP A 150 6.08 4.56 -4.39
N ILE A 151 6.81 5.61 -4.74
CA ILE A 151 7.01 6.09 -6.11
C ILE A 151 8.45 5.77 -6.48
N VAL A 152 8.65 5.06 -7.58
CA VAL A 152 9.96 4.63 -8.07
C VAL A 152 10.24 5.26 -9.43
N ILE A 153 11.41 5.85 -9.57
CA ILE A 153 11.98 6.31 -10.84
C ILE A 153 13.19 5.44 -11.12
N SER A 154 13.19 4.70 -12.23
CA SER A 154 14.27 3.77 -12.56
C SER A 154 14.51 3.69 -14.07
N HIS A 155 15.64 3.09 -14.47
CA HIS A 155 15.84 2.74 -15.87
C HIS A 155 14.73 1.80 -16.38
N GLY A 156 14.47 1.81 -17.68
CA GLY A 156 13.54 0.89 -18.34
C GLY A 156 14.10 -0.52 -18.50
N ALA A 157 13.76 -1.18 -19.61
CA ALA A 157 14.13 -2.58 -19.87
C ALA A 157 15.66 -2.81 -19.96
N VAL A 158 16.42 -1.81 -20.40
CA VAL A 158 17.88 -1.90 -20.48
C VAL A 158 18.49 -1.29 -19.24
N SER A 159 19.25 -2.09 -18.48
CA SER A 159 19.97 -1.63 -17.30
C SER A 159 21.07 -0.65 -17.71
N ARG A 160 20.88 0.61 -17.39
CA ARG A 160 21.85 1.70 -17.61
C ARG A 160 21.71 2.70 -16.49
N VAL A 161 22.84 3.29 -16.12
CA VAL A 161 22.90 4.34 -15.09
C VAL A 161 22.09 5.55 -15.48
N ILE A 162 21.16 5.96 -14.66
CA ILE A 162 20.44 7.23 -14.82
C ILE A 162 21.00 8.28 -13.85
N GLU A 163 20.87 9.55 -14.25
CA GLU A 163 21.24 10.70 -13.43
C GLU A 163 19.99 11.49 -13.07
N LEU A 164 19.83 11.73 -11.77
CA LEU A 164 18.66 12.39 -11.19
C LEU A 164 19.12 13.53 -10.27
N ASP A 165 18.70 14.77 -10.54
CA ASP A 165 18.80 15.85 -9.55
C ASP A 165 17.59 15.74 -8.61
N VAL A 166 17.88 15.64 -7.31
CA VAL A 166 16.87 15.51 -6.26
C VAL A 166 16.91 16.72 -5.35
N HIS A 167 15.76 17.38 -5.22
CA HIS A 167 15.56 18.53 -4.34
C HIS A 167 14.52 18.19 -3.27
N VAL A 168 14.71 18.72 -2.09
CA VAL A 168 13.76 18.69 -0.98
C VAL A 168 13.45 20.15 -0.62
N ASP A 169 12.18 20.53 -0.71
CA ASP A 169 11.71 21.91 -0.47
C ASP A 169 12.58 22.96 -1.19
N ASP A 170 12.80 22.76 -2.51
CA ASP A 170 13.61 23.58 -3.40
C ASP A 170 15.12 23.61 -3.12
N GLN A 171 15.61 22.93 -2.09
CA GLN A 171 17.03 22.77 -1.83
C GLN A 171 17.56 21.52 -2.53
N LEU A 172 18.67 21.65 -3.25
CA LEU A 172 19.34 20.51 -3.86
C LEU A 172 19.85 19.57 -2.77
N LEU A 173 19.26 18.37 -2.67
CA LEU A 173 19.76 17.31 -1.81
C LEU A 173 21.06 16.74 -2.39
N THR A 174 21.00 16.23 -3.62
CA THR A 174 22.14 15.68 -4.34
C THR A 174 21.79 15.32 -5.77
N ARG A 175 22.84 15.01 -6.56
CA ARG A 175 22.72 14.34 -7.85
C ARG A 175 23.01 12.85 -7.67
N TYR A 176 21.98 12.03 -7.85
CA TYR A 176 22.12 10.58 -7.83
C TYR A 176 22.51 10.04 -9.21
N ARG A 177 23.44 9.09 -9.21
CA ARG A 177 23.78 8.25 -10.35
C ARG A 177 23.62 6.79 -9.93
N GLY A 178 22.81 6.02 -10.62
CA GLY A 178 22.51 4.63 -10.28
C GLY A 178 21.38 4.07 -11.12
N ASP A 179 20.77 2.99 -10.67
CA ASP A 179 19.65 2.33 -11.37
C ASP A 179 18.32 3.05 -11.17
N GLY A 180 18.20 3.85 -10.10
CA GLY A 180 16.99 4.59 -9.80
C GLY A 180 16.92 5.22 -8.42
N LEU A 181 15.73 5.68 -8.08
CA LEU A 181 15.40 6.31 -6.80
C LEU A 181 14.00 5.88 -6.36
N ILE A 182 13.87 5.57 -5.08
CA ILE A 182 12.61 5.28 -4.42
C ILE A 182 12.27 6.41 -3.46
N VAL A 183 11.06 6.95 -3.54
CA VAL A 183 10.47 7.78 -2.48
C VAL A 183 9.36 6.99 -1.84
N SER A 184 9.57 6.61 -0.58
CA SER A 184 8.74 5.66 0.14
C SER A 184 7.99 6.30 1.31
N SER A 185 6.75 5.89 1.53
CA SER A 185 6.01 6.12 2.77
C SER A 185 6.57 5.22 3.89
N PRO A 186 6.19 5.45 5.17
CA PRO A 186 6.50 4.51 6.23
C PRO A 186 5.97 3.09 5.95
N ALA A 187 4.79 2.95 5.35
CA ALA A 187 4.24 1.64 4.97
C ALA A 187 5.13 0.95 3.93
N GLY A 188 5.63 1.69 2.94
CA GLY A 188 6.51 1.19 1.89
C GLY A 188 7.94 0.92 2.35
N SER A 189 8.33 1.36 3.56
CA SER A 189 9.66 1.08 4.10
C SER A 189 9.96 -0.41 4.25
N THR A 190 8.93 -1.25 4.31
CA THR A 190 9.02 -2.72 4.35
C THR A 190 8.81 -3.39 3.00
N ALA A 191 8.68 -2.60 1.92
CA ALA A 191 8.51 -3.05 0.53
C ALA A 191 9.81 -2.89 -0.28
N TYR A 192 9.76 -2.29 -1.47
CA TYR A 192 10.93 -2.17 -2.33
C TYR A 192 12.07 -1.34 -1.71
N SER A 193 11.72 -0.31 -0.93
CA SER A 193 12.71 0.49 -0.18
C SER A 193 13.61 -0.38 0.71
N LEU A 194 13.04 -1.39 1.40
CA LEU A 194 13.82 -2.32 2.23
C LEU A 194 14.82 -3.12 1.40
N SER A 195 14.38 -3.65 0.25
CA SER A 195 15.26 -4.40 -0.66
C SER A 195 16.38 -3.56 -1.24
N ALA A 196 16.17 -2.26 -1.41
CA ALA A 196 17.18 -1.30 -1.83
C ALA A 196 18.08 -0.79 -0.69
N GLY A 197 17.98 -1.37 0.52
CA GLY A 197 18.78 -0.99 1.68
C GLY A 197 18.25 0.21 2.46
N GLY A 198 16.99 0.58 2.27
CA GLY A 198 16.30 1.60 3.04
C GLY A 198 16.01 1.16 4.48
N PRO A 199 15.80 2.10 5.42
CA PRO A 199 15.50 1.79 6.81
C PRO A 199 14.08 1.29 6.98
N ILE A 200 13.84 0.48 8.02
CA ILE A 200 12.51 0.14 8.50
C ILE A 200 11.97 1.32 9.29
N ILE A 201 10.79 1.78 8.92
CA ILE A 201 10.14 2.96 9.52
C ILE A 201 8.84 2.51 10.17
N SER A 202 8.61 2.95 11.42
CA SER A 202 7.32 2.74 12.08
C SER A 202 6.19 3.33 11.24
N PRO A 203 5.08 2.62 11.01
CA PRO A 203 3.97 3.10 10.19
C PRO A 203 3.35 4.43 10.64
N GLU A 204 3.50 4.77 11.91
CA GLU A 204 2.97 6.00 12.51
C GLU A 204 3.88 7.22 12.29
N ALA A 205 5.12 7.00 11.82
CA ALA A 205 6.07 8.08 11.61
C ALA A 205 5.60 9.03 10.51
N ARG A 206 5.83 10.32 10.71
CA ARG A 206 5.45 11.38 9.75
C ARG A 206 6.64 11.75 8.87
N VAL A 207 7.14 10.78 8.12
CA VAL A 207 8.34 10.92 7.30
C VAL A 207 8.17 10.30 5.92
N PHE A 208 9.07 10.62 5.01
CA PHE A 208 9.34 9.87 3.78
C PHE A 208 10.79 9.39 3.81
N ALA A 209 11.06 8.25 3.17
CA ALA A 209 12.41 7.80 2.88
C ALA A 209 12.73 8.01 1.40
N ILE A 210 13.87 8.61 1.12
CA ILE A 210 14.46 8.71 -0.21
C ILE A 210 15.58 7.68 -0.26
N THR A 211 15.41 6.61 -1.03
CA THR A 211 16.34 5.49 -1.09
C THR A 211 16.86 5.33 -2.53
N PRO A 212 18.16 5.52 -2.77
CA PRO A 212 18.76 5.28 -4.09
C PRO A 212 18.81 3.78 -4.39
N ILE A 213 18.67 3.40 -5.66
CA ILE A 213 18.81 2.02 -6.14
C ILE A 213 20.18 1.89 -6.79
N CYS A 214 21.03 0.97 -6.28
CA CYS A 214 22.35 0.68 -6.81
C CYS A 214 23.17 1.96 -7.11
N ALA A 215 23.23 2.88 -6.17
CA ALA A 215 23.97 4.13 -6.35
C ALA A 215 25.46 3.90 -6.54
N HIS A 216 26.05 4.58 -7.54
CA HIS A 216 27.48 4.45 -7.85
C HIS A 216 28.41 5.09 -6.83
N ALA A 217 27.93 6.12 -6.11
CA ALA A 217 28.71 6.73 -5.03
C ALA A 217 28.52 5.95 -3.73
N VAL A 218 29.59 5.42 -3.18
CA VAL A 218 29.59 4.63 -1.93
C VAL A 218 29.08 5.45 -0.73
N SER A 219 29.15 6.78 -0.78
CA SER A 219 28.65 7.69 0.25
C SER A 219 27.12 7.88 0.23
N ASN A 220 26.44 7.49 -0.86
CA ASN A 220 24.99 7.64 -0.95
C ASN A 220 24.28 6.75 0.08
N ARG A 221 23.39 7.34 0.84
CA ARG A 221 22.58 6.68 1.86
C ARG A 221 21.14 7.08 1.69
N SER A 222 20.23 6.27 2.22
CA SER A 222 18.84 6.66 2.37
C SER A 222 18.72 7.87 3.28
N VAL A 223 17.87 8.82 2.88
CA VAL A 223 17.59 10.06 3.62
C VAL A 223 16.16 10.03 4.10
N ILE A 224 15.96 10.34 5.37
CA ILE A 224 14.63 10.49 5.97
C ILE A 224 14.31 11.99 6.02
N ILE A 225 13.13 12.35 5.55
CA ILE A 225 12.64 13.73 5.53
C ILE A 225 11.24 13.80 6.16
N ASP A 226 10.81 14.99 6.57
CA ASP A 226 9.44 15.20 7.02
C ASP A 226 8.43 14.92 5.88
N SER A 227 7.32 14.29 6.21
CA SER A 227 6.28 13.94 5.20
C SER A 227 5.53 15.14 4.62
N ASN A 228 5.68 16.34 5.19
CA ASN A 228 5.15 17.57 4.62
C ASN A 228 6.08 18.19 3.57
N SER A 229 7.35 17.75 3.51
CA SER A 229 8.30 18.20 2.49
C SER A 229 7.93 17.68 1.12
N ALA A 230 8.26 18.45 0.10
CA ALA A 230 8.11 18.10 -1.31
C ALA A 230 9.44 17.59 -1.86
N VAL A 231 9.44 16.41 -2.48
CA VAL A 231 10.60 15.85 -3.18
C VAL A 231 10.44 16.10 -4.67
N ARG A 232 11.31 16.90 -5.26
CA ARG A 232 11.34 17.13 -6.69
C ARG A 232 12.51 16.34 -7.30
N VAL A 233 12.19 15.48 -8.26
CA VAL A 233 13.16 14.65 -8.99
C VAL A 233 13.16 15.09 -10.45
N LYS A 234 14.33 15.51 -10.97
CA LYS A 234 14.51 15.88 -12.36
C LYS A 234 15.44 14.89 -13.05
N LEU A 235 15.01 14.34 -14.19
CA LEU A 235 15.83 13.47 -15.01
C LEU A 235 16.85 14.29 -15.81
N LEU A 236 18.12 13.95 -15.70
CA LEU A 236 19.20 14.58 -16.45
C LEU A 236 19.67 13.75 -17.64
N SER A 237 19.59 12.42 -17.53
CA SER A 237 20.04 11.49 -18.55
C SER A 237 19.31 11.70 -19.88
N ARG A 238 20.08 11.69 -20.98
CA ARG A 238 19.56 11.74 -22.34
C ARG A 238 19.59 10.36 -22.97
N HIS A 239 18.66 10.11 -23.92
CA HIS A 239 18.62 8.88 -24.71
C HIS A 239 18.48 7.58 -23.91
N MET A 240 17.86 7.66 -22.72
CA MET A 240 17.64 6.52 -21.83
C MET A 240 16.16 6.41 -21.51
N GLU A 241 15.62 5.22 -21.68
CA GLU A 241 14.29 4.92 -21.20
C GLU A 241 14.30 4.95 -19.67
N THR A 242 13.62 5.92 -19.11
CA THR A 242 13.44 6.06 -17.67
C THR A 242 11.97 6.01 -17.35
N ILE A 243 11.58 5.13 -16.46
CA ILE A 243 10.18 4.89 -16.11
C ILE A 243 9.88 5.40 -14.71
N ILE A 244 8.61 5.77 -14.50
CA ILE A 244 8.07 6.05 -13.19
C ILE A 244 6.95 5.06 -12.89
N SER A 245 6.99 4.48 -11.71
CA SER A 245 5.98 3.54 -11.22
C SER A 245 5.47 3.94 -9.83
N ALA A 246 4.23 3.54 -9.53
CA ALA A 246 3.56 3.71 -8.25
C ALA A 246 3.15 2.33 -7.73
N ASP A 247 3.65 1.91 -6.56
CA ASP A 247 3.42 0.58 -5.98
C ASP A 247 3.66 -0.57 -6.98
N GLY A 248 4.72 -0.45 -7.77
CA GLY A 248 5.12 -1.43 -8.79
C GLY A 248 4.31 -1.39 -10.09
N GLN A 249 3.35 -0.47 -10.25
CA GLN A 249 2.59 -0.30 -11.49
C GLN A 249 3.21 0.81 -12.34
N LEU A 250 3.63 0.47 -13.58
CA LEU A 250 4.14 1.46 -14.53
C LEU A 250 3.10 2.54 -14.82
N GLN A 251 3.49 3.80 -14.68
CA GLN A 251 2.63 4.95 -14.91
C GLN A 251 3.01 5.74 -16.16
N ALA A 252 4.30 6.00 -16.37
CA ALA A 252 4.79 6.78 -17.49
C ALA A 252 6.28 6.56 -17.76
N THR A 253 6.74 7.08 -18.89
CA THR A 253 8.16 7.19 -19.26
C THR A 253 8.58 8.65 -19.19
N LEU A 254 9.73 8.91 -18.54
CA LEU A 254 10.32 10.24 -18.42
C LEU A 254 11.30 10.50 -19.57
N GLY A 255 11.29 11.74 -20.08
CA GLY A 255 12.29 12.28 -20.98
C GLY A 255 13.32 13.15 -20.24
N ALA A 256 14.47 13.38 -20.88
CA ALA A 256 15.49 14.27 -20.33
C ALA A 256 14.93 15.68 -20.04
N GLY A 257 15.13 16.18 -18.83
CA GLY A 257 14.61 17.45 -18.36
C GLY A 257 13.25 17.39 -17.69
N ASP A 258 12.50 16.29 -17.84
CA ASP A 258 11.26 16.08 -17.12
C ASP A 258 11.47 16.10 -15.61
N ALA A 259 10.50 16.62 -14.89
CA ALA A 259 10.55 16.72 -13.44
C ALA A 259 9.23 16.29 -12.82
N ILE A 260 9.35 15.47 -11.76
CA ILE A 260 8.24 14.97 -10.97
C ILE A 260 8.37 15.51 -9.55
N THR A 261 7.28 16.03 -9.02
CA THR A 261 7.19 16.43 -7.61
C THR A 261 6.37 15.42 -6.84
N ILE A 262 6.96 14.87 -5.79
CA ILE A 262 6.39 13.84 -4.92
C ILE A 262 6.13 14.47 -3.56
N ARG A 263 4.93 14.27 -3.03
CA ARG A 263 4.50 14.85 -1.75
C ARG A 263 3.45 13.96 -1.07
N ARG A 264 3.14 14.30 0.17
CA ARG A 264 2.03 13.67 0.89
C ARG A 264 0.71 14.00 0.21
N SER A 265 -0.09 12.98 -0.06
CA SER A 265 -1.44 13.13 -0.57
C SER A 265 -2.40 13.59 0.55
N ARG A 266 -3.45 14.33 0.16
CA ARG A 266 -4.60 14.60 1.04
C ARG A 266 -5.47 13.36 1.26
N ARG A 267 -5.28 12.30 0.49
CA ARG A 267 -5.98 11.02 0.61
C ARG A 267 -5.21 10.07 1.50
N SER A 268 -5.94 9.21 2.21
CA SER A 268 -5.37 8.20 3.10
C SER A 268 -6.09 6.88 2.92
N ALA A 269 -5.38 5.78 3.13
CA ALA A 269 -5.99 4.48 3.35
C ALA A 269 -6.34 4.33 4.83
N ARG A 270 -7.52 3.80 5.14
CA ARG A 270 -7.95 3.51 6.50
C ARG A 270 -7.84 2.01 6.76
N LEU A 271 -6.88 1.63 7.58
CA LEU A 271 -6.66 0.24 7.95
C LEU A 271 -7.26 -0.04 9.32
N LEU A 272 -8.04 -1.11 9.42
CA LEU A 272 -8.57 -1.57 10.70
C LEU A 272 -7.58 -2.54 11.34
N HIS A 273 -7.20 -2.26 12.57
CA HIS A 273 -6.35 -3.11 13.40
C HIS A 273 -7.10 -3.60 14.63
N LEU A 274 -6.89 -4.87 14.96
CA LEU A 274 -7.31 -5.48 16.24
C LEU A 274 -6.15 -5.33 17.22
N GLY A 275 -6.44 -5.08 18.49
CA GLY A 275 -5.47 -4.66 19.49
C GLY A 275 -4.23 -5.54 19.69
N ASP A 276 -4.27 -6.79 19.21
CA ASP A 276 -3.18 -7.76 19.38
C ASP A 276 -2.13 -7.71 18.24
N SER A 277 -2.33 -6.90 17.19
CA SER A 277 -1.41 -6.83 16.05
C SER A 277 -0.31 -5.80 16.31
N SER A 278 0.94 -6.25 16.46
CA SER A 278 2.11 -5.38 16.61
C SER A 278 2.93 -5.35 15.33
N PHE A 279 3.23 -4.15 14.83
CA PHE A 279 4.17 -3.93 13.72
C PHE A 279 5.52 -4.62 13.98
N PHE A 280 6.08 -4.45 15.18
CA PHE A 280 7.36 -5.06 15.53
C PHE A 280 7.31 -6.59 15.61
N ALA A 281 6.15 -7.18 15.96
CA ALA A 281 5.97 -8.62 15.88
C ALA A 281 6.01 -9.12 14.44
N ALA A 282 5.34 -8.39 13.50
CA ALA A 282 5.41 -8.69 12.08
C ALA A 282 6.84 -8.55 11.53
N VAL A 283 7.57 -7.49 11.91
CA VAL A 283 8.98 -7.29 11.53
C VAL A 283 9.84 -8.46 12.01
N ARG A 284 9.78 -8.83 13.29
CA ARG A 284 10.55 -9.97 13.83
C ARG A 284 10.26 -11.27 13.08
N GLN A 285 8.99 -11.54 12.86
CA GLN A 285 8.57 -12.77 12.16
C GLN A 285 9.04 -12.80 10.71
N LYS A 286 8.91 -11.70 10.00
CA LYS A 286 9.21 -11.61 8.56
C LYS A 286 10.71 -11.58 8.28
N LEU A 287 11.48 -10.92 9.13
CA LEU A 287 12.93 -10.79 8.98
C LEU A 287 13.70 -11.86 9.76
N HIS A 288 12.97 -12.83 10.36
CA HIS A 288 13.57 -13.88 11.16
C HIS A 288 14.46 -13.34 12.28
N TRP A 289 14.08 -12.20 12.85
CA TRP A 289 14.76 -11.64 14.02
C TRP A 289 14.32 -12.38 15.30
N SER A 290 14.56 -13.68 15.36
CA SER A 290 14.59 -14.41 16.61
C SER A 290 15.88 -13.96 17.28
N GLY A 291 15.77 -13.30 18.44
CA GLY A 291 16.96 -12.89 19.20
C GLY A 291 17.95 -14.06 19.25
N SER A 292 19.25 -13.75 19.04
CA SER A 292 20.30 -14.74 19.22
C SER A 292 20.10 -15.37 20.59
N SER A 293 19.72 -16.65 20.60
CA SER A 293 20.00 -17.50 21.79
C SER A 293 21.52 -17.49 21.92
N VAL A 294 22.02 -16.63 22.82
CA VAL A 294 23.37 -16.71 23.34
C VAL A 294 23.40 -17.96 24.23
#